data_95d066c44c97c1fe4a4b79eda78cdff8
#
_entry.id   95d066c44c97c1fe4a4b79eda78cdff8
#
_cell.length_a   1.000
_cell.length_b   1.000
_cell.length_c   1.000
_cell.angle_alpha   90.00
_cell.angle_beta   90.00
_cell.angle_gamma   90.00
#
_symmetry.space_group_name_H-M   'P 1'
#
loop_
_entity.id
_entity.type
_entity.pdbx_description
1 polymer ?
#
loop_
_entity_poly.entity_id
_entity_poly.type
_entity_poly.pdbx_seq_one_letter_code
_entity_poly.pdbx_strand_id
1 'polypeptide(L)'
;MITCRLFLWFVVYTVLQSDHIIQGKRVVLMPMPTPSHTKYMTHVAQALAQQGHEVWLTMPDYLVKRSFLDTTNFTIIELTAFPNYEEILMEGLAERYFNYQTEDLLVFCRAGREFCDRILKNKHIFEQIKTLRPDFFVLDNLAFVKMLAIIPYRLGVPFAYLGSSYDVTTQRIPIVPCNIPHVMTGFNHHTTFYQRIVNFVLHLYPSLIDQCVYQDAVSRYAPEMPYLPIDILIARADIWLVETDHILDYPKPTMPNVKLIGGTATGPGKPLPPQFKDFMDEAQEGVVIVTFGSQVLNLPKSITQKILNVLTDLPFKSIFRANVSSPNSQKILTSSWIPQNDLLAHPNTRVFVSHCGKNGQYEALYHAVPVVATPLFADQFYNAERMRVRGFSETVDINTVSTDELRTTIVKWRPTRATSRPSQKPPNYSK
;
A
#
# COMPACT_ATOMS: atom_id res chain seq x y z
N MET A 1 -3.72 -57.49 -2.98
CA MET A 1 -3.51 -56.24 -3.72
C MET A 1 -4.78 -55.38 -3.92
N ILE A 2 -5.96 -55.97 -3.98
CA ILE A 2 -7.24 -55.25 -4.19
C ILE A 2 -7.68 -54.49 -2.90
N THR A 3 -7.47 -55.06 -1.74
CA THR A 3 -7.85 -54.45 -0.44
C THR A 3 -7.06 -53.17 -0.09
N CYS A 4 -5.79 -53.05 -0.49
CA CYS A 4 -5.00 -51.87 -0.24
C CYS A 4 -5.40 -50.67 -1.12
N ARG A 5 -5.85 -50.92 -2.35
CA ARG A 5 -6.36 -49.88 -3.26
C ARG A 5 -7.73 -49.33 -2.81
N LEU A 6 -8.60 -50.20 -2.31
CA LEU A 6 -9.89 -49.76 -1.75
C LEU A 6 -9.75 -48.96 -0.48
N PHE A 7 -8.79 -49.32 0.40
CA PHE A 7 -8.50 -48.54 1.59
C PHE A 7 -7.89 -47.16 1.28
N LEU A 8 -6.98 -47.10 0.30
CA LEU A 8 -6.41 -45.82 -0.15
C LEU A 8 -7.49 -44.92 -0.79
N TRP A 9 -8.40 -45.53 -1.61
CA TRP A 9 -9.54 -44.81 -2.17
C TRP A 9 -10.52 -44.31 -1.10
N PHE A 10 -10.76 -45.09 -0.07
CA PHE A 10 -11.63 -44.71 1.05
C PHE A 10 -11.02 -43.60 1.88
N VAL A 11 -9.69 -43.63 2.16
CA VAL A 11 -8.98 -42.57 2.85
C VAL A 11 -8.94 -41.29 2.00
N VAL A 12 -8.64 -41.38 0.71
CA VAL A 12 -8.66 -40.24 -0.21
C VAL A 12 -10.09 -39.70 -0.35
N TYR A 13 -11.11 -40.55 -0.44
CA TYR A 13 -12.50 -40.13 -0.52
C TYR A 13 -13.01 -39.49 0.77
N THR A 14 -12.63 -40.02 1.94
CA THR A 14 -12.97 -39.38 3.24
C THR A 14 -12.18 -38.08 3.48
N VAL A 15 -10.96 -37.98 2.98
CA VAL A 15 -10.17 -36.71 3.04
C VAL A 15 -10.73 -35.70 2.05
N LEU A 16 -11.23 -36.13 0.88
CA LEU A 16 -11.86 -35.23 -0.11
C LEU A 16 -13.32 -34.89 0.23
N GLN A 17 -14.02 -35.73 1.02
CA GLN A 17 -15.37 -35.43 1.53
C GLN A 17 -15.40 -34.83 2.92
N SER A 18 -14.25 -34.68 3.60
CA SER A 18 -14.18 -33.73 4.67
C SER A 18 -14.28 -32.31 4.04
N ASP A 19 -15.51 -31.91 3.73
CA ASP A 19 -15.90 -30.52 3.80
C ASP A 19 -15.46 -30.07 5.18
N HIS A 20 -14.20 -29.61 5.30
CA HIS A 20 -13.82 -28.74 6.39
C HIS A 20 -14.71 -27.52 6.20
N ILE A 21 -15.92 -27.59 6.79
CA ILE A 21 -16.68 -26.38 7.09
C ILE A 21 -15.67 -25.54 7.87
N ILE A 22 -15.03 -24.61 7.16
CA ILE A 22 -14.16 -23.63 7.78
C ILE A 22 -15.07 -22.88 8.72
N GLN A 23 -15.05 -23.27 9.99
CA GLN A 23 -15.84 -22.57 10.99
C GLN A 23 -15.43 -21.11 10.92
N GLY A 24 -16.36 -20.23 10.59
CA GLY A 24 -16.12 -18.80 10.48
C GLY A 24 -15.40 -18.29 11.72
N LYS A 25 -14.34 -17.53 11.53
CA LYS A 25 -13.54 -16.91 12.60
C LYS A 25 -13.89 -15.44 12.73
N ARG A 26 -13.74 -14.90 13.92
CA ARG A 26 -13.90 -13.49 14.23
C ARG A 26 -12.57 -12.78 14.11
N VAL A 27 -12.45 -11.93 13.09
CA VAL A 27 -11.18 -11.29 12.72
C VAL A 27 -11.31 -9.77 12.86
N VAL A 28 -10.37 -9.16 13.55
CA VAL A 28 -10.28 -7.69 13.68
C VAL A 28 -9.07 -7.18 12.90
N LEU A 29 -9.31 -6.25 11.96
CA LEU A 29 -8.26 -5.60 11.19
C LEU A 29 -8.04 -4.17 11.71
N MET A 30 -6.78 -3.79 11.89
CA MET A 30 -6.39 -2.48 12.42
C MET A 30 -5.36 -1.80 11.51
N PRO A 31 -5.80 -1.10 10.44
CA PRO A 31 -4.90 -0.36 9.56
C PRO A 31 -4.33 0.89 10.22
N MET A 32 -3.21 1.37 9.70
CA MET A 32 -2.84 2.76 9.90
C MET A 32 -3.93 3.68 9.33
N PRO A 33 -4.26 4.80 10.01
CA PRO A 33 -5.40 5.65 9.65
C PRO A 33 -5.12 6.55 8.43
N THR A 34 -4.74 5.96 7.31
CA THR A 34 -4.57 6.64 6.03
C THR A 34 -5.36 5.93 4.92
N PRO A 35 -5.80 6.65 3.87
CA PRO A 35 -6.61 6.05 2.81
C PRO A 35 -5.97 4.85 2.13
N SER A 36 -4.67 4.91 1.87
CA SER A 36 -3.94 3.83 1.19
C SER A 36 -3.88 2.54 2.01
N HIS A 37 -3.59 2.66 3.31
CA HIS A 37 -3.53 1.52 4.22
C HIS A 37 -4.91 0.93 4.50
N THR A 38 -5.91 1.79 4.71
CA THR A 38 -7.29 1.34 4.88
C THR A 38 -7.80 0.63 3.63
N LYS A 39 -7.44 1.10 2.41
CA LYS A 39 -7.88 0.49 1.15
C LYS A 39 -7.45 -0.97 1.01
N TYR A 40 -6.16 -1.29 1.19
CA TYR A 40 -5.74 -2.68 1.02
C TYR A 40 -6.28 -3.59 2.13
N MET A 41 -6.39 -3.09 3.37
CA MET A 41 -7.01 -3.86 4.44
C MET A 41 -8.51 -4.09 4.22
N THR A 42 -9.22 -3.15 3.60
CA THR A 42 -10.61 -3.33 3.18
C THR A 42 -10.75 -4.50 2.20
N HIS A 43 -9.86 -4.62 1.22
CA HIS A 43 -9.90 -5.75 0.28
C HIS A 43 -9.65 -7.09 0.97
N VAL A 44 -8.74 -7.13 1.95
CA VAL A 44 -8.51 -8.33 2.75
C VAL A 44 -9.72 -8.65 3.64
N ALA A 45 -10.34 -7.62 4.26
CA ALA A 45 -11.56 -7.78 5.05
C ALA A 45 -12.70 -8.38 4.22
N GLN A 46 -12.91 -7.88 2.99
CA GLN A 46 -13.89 -8.42 2.05
C GLN A 46 -13.59 -9.88 1.67
N ALA A 47 -12.33 -10.20 1.38
CA ALA A 47 -11.93 -11.57 1.03
C ALA A 47 -12.17 -12.55 2.19
N LEU A 48 -11.85 -12.16 3.42
CA LEU A 48 -12.13 -12.95 4.61
C LEU A 48 -13.63 -13.13 4.84
N ALA A 49 -14.42 -12.07 4.70
CA ALA A 49 -15.87 -12.14 4.84
C ALA A 49 -16.51 -13.06 3.78
N GLN A 50 -16.03 -13.03 2.53
CA GLN A 50 -16.46 -13.95 1.47
C GLN A 50 -16.16 -15.42 1.77
N GLN A 51 -15.14 -15.69 2.61
CA GLN A 51 -14.82 -17.04 3.10
C GLN A 51 -15.64 -17.44 4.35
N GLY A 52 -16.62 -16.63 4.75
CA GLY A 52 -17.50 -16.92 5.88
C GLY A 52 -16.95 -16.51 7.24
N HIS A 53 -15.94 -15.64 7.30
CA HIS A 53 -15.45 -15.06 8.55
C HIS A 53 -16.30 -13.84 8.97
N GLU A 54 -16.46 -13.63 10.26
CA GLU A 54 -16.98 -12.38 10.81
C GLU A 54 -15.83 -11.38 10.92
N VAL A 55 -15.95 -10.23 10.26
CA VAL A 55 -14.82 -9.32 10.10
C VAL A 55 -15.16 -7.92 10.56
N TRP A 56 -14.28 -7.32 11.35
CA TRP A 56 -14.34 -5.93 11.77
C TRP A 56 -13.05 -5.19 11.34
N LEU A 57 -13.22 -3.94 10.93
CA LEU A 57 -12.11 -3.08 10.53
C LEU A 57 -12.20 -1.76 11.29
N THR A 58 -11.12 -1.37 11.99
CA THR A 58 -11.05 -0.06 12.65
C THR A 58 -10.85 1.05 11.62
N MET A 59 -11.64 2.12 11.70
CA MET A 59 -11.55 3.24 10.77
C MET A 59 -11.88 4.56 11.47
N PRO A 60 -11.02 5.60 11.34
CA PRO A 60 -11.35 6.93 11.85
C PRO A 60 -12.57 7.52 11.14
N ASP A 61 -13.33 8.33 11.88
CA ASP A 61 -14.56 8.97 11.43
C ASP A 61 -14.38 9.85 10.17
N TYR A 62 -13.21 10.50 10.00
CA TYR A 62 -12.92 11.29 8.80
C TYR A 62 -12.75 10.44 7.54
N LEU A 63 -12.30 9.18 7.65
CA LEU A 63 -12.25 8.23 6.53
C LEU A 63 -13.62 7.61 6.24
N VAL A 64 -14.40 7.33 7.30
CA VAL A 64 -15.79 6.83 7.16
C VAL A 64 -16.64 7.84 6.38
N LYS A 65 -16.56 9.13 6.74
CA LYS A 65 -17.30 10.22 6.08
C LYS A 65 -16.97 10.39 4.59
N ARG A 66 -15.77 10.01 4.14
CA ARG A 66 -15.38 10.11 2.72
C ARG A 66 -16.08 9.08 1.82
N SER A 67 -16.60 8.00 2.34
CA SER A 67 -17.35 6.94 1.62
C SER A 67 -16.68 6.45 0.32
N PHE A 68 -15.35 6.42 0.27
CA PHE A 68 -14.59 6.05 -0.93
C PHE A 68 -14.24 4.54 -0.97
N LEU A 69 -14.54 3.81 0.11
CA LEU A 69 -14.27 2.39 0.24
C LEU A 69 -15.58 1.61 0.21
N ASP A 70 -15.56 0.47 -0.44
CA ASP A 70 -16.64 -0.49 -0.39
C ASP A 70 -16.53 -1.26 0.94
N THR A 71 -17.43 -1.00 1.86
CA THR A 71 -17.47 -1.61 3.19
C THR A 71 -18.54 -2.69 3.33
N THR A 72 -19.02 -3.22 2.21
CA THR A 72 -19.98 -4.33 2.22
C THR A 72 -19.35 -5.60 2.80
N ASN A 73 -20.19 -6.39 3.47
CA ASN A 73 -19.84 -7.70 4.05
C ASN A 73 -18.94 -7.72 5.29
N PHE A 74 -18.54 -6.58 5.84
CA PHE A 74 -17.85 -6.50 7.13
C PHE A 74 -18.31 -5.28 7.94
N THR A 75 -17.97 -5.25 9.22
CA THR A 75 -18.39 -4.18 10.14
C THR A 75 -17.25 -3.20 10.44
N ILE A 76 -17.56 -1.90 10.47
CA ILE A 76 -16.61 -0.87 10.87
C ILE A 76 -16.65 -0.66 12.37
N ILE A 77 -15.49 -0.64 13.02
CA ILE A 77 -15.28 -0.08 14.35
C ILE A 77 -14.83 1.35 14.15
N GLU A 78 -15.76 2.30 14.32
CA GLU A 78 -15.46 3.71 14.11
C GLU A 78 -14.62 4.28 15.25
N LEU A 79 -13.50 4.90 14.89
CA LEU A 79 -12.61 5.60 15.80
C LEU A 79 -12.99 7.09 15.79
N THR A 80 -13.77 7.52 16.77
CA THR A 80 -14.26 8.90 16.87
C THR A 80 -13.24 9.84 17.50
N ALA A 81 -13.26 11.11 17.06
CA ALA A 81 -12.39 12.18 17.57
C ALA A 81 -10.89 11.95 17.40
N PHE A 82 -10.51 11.26 16.33
CA PHE A 82 -9.11 11.14 15.91
C PHE A 82 -8.71 12.29 14.99
N PRO A 83 -7.47 12.82 15.11
CA PRO A 83 -6.95 13.81 14.17
C PRO A 83 -6.93 13.27 12.74
N ASN A 84 -6.97 14.17 11.77
CA ASN A 84 -6.71 13.80 10.38
C ASN A 84 -5.22 13.58 10.16
N TYR A 85 -4.77 12.35 10.35
CA TYR A 85 -3.35 11.98 10.19
C TYR A 85 -2.85 12.17 8.76
N GLU A 86 -3.72 12.18 7.78
CA GLU A 86 -3.36 12.45 6.39
C GLU A 86 -2.85 13.88 6.21
N GLU A 87 -3.52 14.87 6.80
CA GLU A 87 -3.06 16.27 6.79
C GLU A 87 -1.73 16.43 7.51
N ILE A 88 -1.60 15.85 8.71
CA ILE A 88 -0.35 15.92 9.49
C ILE A 88 0.85 15.35 8.71
N LEU A 89 0.64 14.22 8.02
CA LEU A 89 1.70 13.60 7.22
C LEU A 89 2.00 14.41 5.95
N MET A 90 1.01 15.06 5.36
CA MET A 90 1.19 15.88 4.16
C MET A 90 2.08 17.08 4.42
N GLU A 91 1.82 17.83 5.50
CA GLU A 91 2.62 18.99 5.91
C GLU A 91 4.09 18.61 6.15
N GLY A 92 4.32 17.46 6.79
CA GLY A 92 5.68 17.00 7.11
C GLY A 92 6.49 16.48 5.93
N LEU A 93 5.85 16.12 4.82
CA LEU A 93 6.49 15.41 3.71
C LEU A 93 6.37 16.13 2.38
N ALA A 94 5.17 16.20 1.81
CA ALA A 94 5.00 16.71 0.45
C ALA A 94 5.36 18.19 0.32
N GLU A 95 4.96 19.03 1.28
CA GLU A 95 5.30 20.44 1.27
C GLU A 95 6.80 20.66 1.39
N ARG A 96 7.47 19.89 2.23
CA ARG A 96 8.93 19.95 2.39
C ARG A 96 9.65 19.57 1.11
N TYR A 97 9.20 18.52 0.41
CA TYR A 97 9.75 18.12 -0.89
C TYR A 97 9.67 19.27 -1.91
N PHE A 98 8.51 19.90 -2.07
CA PHE A 98 8.33 20.99 -3.01
C PHE A 98 9.11 22.25 -2.64
N ASN A 99 9.46 22.42 -1.36
CA ASN A 99 10.27 23.52 -0.86
C ASN A 99 11.78 23.19 -0.78
N TYR A 100 12.22 22.07 -1.39
CA TYR A 100 13.62 21.57 -1.35
C TYR A 100 14.16 21.38 0.07
N GLN A 101 13.30 21.03 1.02
CA GLN A 101 13.66 20.73 2.39
C GLN A 101 13.77 19.21 2.59
N THR A 102 14.58 18.80 3.56
CA THR A 102 14.66 17.40 3.96
C THR A 102 13.34 16.92 4.58
N GLU A 103 12.94 15.72 4.28
CA GLU A 103 11.77 15.07 4.89
C GLU A 103 11.90 15.05 6.43
N ASP A 104 10.80 15.32 7.12
CA ASP A 104 10.73 15.13 8.57
C ASP A 104 10.21 13.70 8.88
N LEU A 105 11.11 12.74 8.86
CA LEU A 105 10.76 11.35 9.17
C LEU A 105 10.22 11.17 10.59
N LEU A 106 10.50 12.11 11.52
CA LEU A 106 9.95 12.06 12.87
C LEU A 106 8.45 12.38 12.89
N VAL A 107 7.90 13.00 11.85
CA VAL A 107 6.45 13.21 11.75
C VAL A 107 5.69 11.89 11.75
N PHE A 108 6.20 10.87 11.05
CA PHE A 108 5.62 9.54 11.08
C PHE A 108 5.67 8.90 12.47
N CYS A 109 6.83 9.02 13.14
CA CYS A 109 6.99 8.48 14.49
C CYS A 109 6.03 9.16 15.48
N ARG A 110 5.90 10.49 15.42
CA ARG A 110 4.98 11.25 16.29
C ARG A 110 3.52 10.90 16.03
N ALA A 111 3.10 10.95 14.76
CA ALA A 111 1.72 10.65 14.36
C ALA A 111 1.32 9.20 14.69
N GLY A 112 2.18 8.24 14.37
CA GLY A 112 1.93 6.84 14.67
C GLY A 112 1.89 6.55 16.17
N ARG A 113 2.79 7.16 16.95
CA ARG A 113 2.78 7.05 18.41
C ARG A 113 1.51 7.63 19.02
N GLU A 114 1.11 8.82 18.57
CA GLU A 114 -0.12 9.47 19.05
C GLU A 114 -1.35 8.62 18.72
N PHE A 115 -1.43 8.07 17.52
CA PHE A 115 -2.51 7.17 17.11
C PHE A 115 -2.59 5.95 18.01
N CYS A 116 -1.48 5.27 18.22
CA CYS A 116 -1.44 4.11 19.11
C CYS A 116 -1.78 4.47 20.56
N ASP A 117 -1.25 5.57 21.07
CA ASP A 117 -1.52 6.06 22.42
C ASP A 117 -3.01 6.31 22.65
N ARG A 118 -3.69 6.94 21.68
CA ARG A 118 -5.14 7.17 21.73
C ARG A 118 -5.94 5.87 21.74
N ILE A 119 -5.56 4.87 20.96
CA ILE A 119 -6.25 3.57 20.94
C ILE A 119 -5.98 2.81 22.24
N LEU A 120 -4.70 2.67 22.63
CA LEU A 120 -4.30 1.83 23.76
C LEU A 120 -4.75 2.37 25.12
N LYS A 121 -4.93 3.69 25.26
CA LYS A 121 -5.52 4.35 26.45
C LYS A 121 -7.04 4.34 26.46
N ASN A 122 -7.67 4.11 25.32
CA ASN A 122 -9.14 4.19 25.22
C ASN A 122 -9.78 2.88 25.71
N LYS A 123 -10.25 2.91 26.97
CA LYS A 123 -10.93 1.77 27.58
C LYS A 123 -12.18 1.33 26.82
N HIS A 124 -12.91 2.28 26.23
CA HIS A 124 -14.14 1.97 25.48
C HIS A 124 -13.84 1.17 24.21
N ILE A 125 -12.85 1.59 23.41
CA ILE A 125 -12.40 0.85 22.23
C ILE A 125 -11.92 -0.55 22.63
N PHE A 126 -11.13 -0.66 23.71
CA PHE A 126 -10.64 -1.96 24.17
C PHE A 126 -11.77 -2.90 24.58
N GLU A 127 -12.73 -2.43 25.40
CA GLU A 127 -13.88 -3.26 25.83
C GLU A 127 -14.81 -3.58 24.63
N GLN A 128 -15.00 -2.68 23.69
CA GLN A 128 -15.73 -2.95 22.44
C GLN A 128 -15.08 -4.10 21.68
N ILE A 129 -13.78 -4.05 21.44
CA ILE A 129 -13.03 -5.13 20.75
C ILE A 129 -13.11 -6.43 21.55
N LYS A 130 -12.96 -6.39 22.87
CA LYS A 130 -13.00 -7.56 23.74
C LYS A 130 -14.38 -8.25 23.70
N THR A 131 -15.48 -7.48 23.62
CA THR A 131 -16.84 -8.05 23.54
C THR A 131 -17.09 -8.80 22.24
N LEU A 132 -16.38 -8.49 21.17
CA LEU A 132 -16.42 -9.22 19.89
C LEU A 132 -15.82 -10.62 20.01
N ARG A 133 -15.02 -10.89 21.06
CA ARG A 133 -14.30 -12.15 21.28
C ARG A 133 -13.52 -12.57 20.02
N PRO A 134 -12.61 -11.74 19.52
CA PRO A 134 -11.89 -12.05 18.29
C PRO A 134 -11.07 -13.33 18.43
N ASP A 135 -10.99 -14.09 17.33
CA ASP A 135 -10.15 -15.28 17.22
C ASP A 135 -8.80 -14.95 16.62
N PHE A 136 -8.69 -13.82 15.91
CA PHE A 136 -7.47 -13.40 15.22
C PHE A 136 -7.43 -11.89 14.97
N PHE A 137 -6.22 -11.33 14.95
CA PHE A 137 -5.98 -9.93 14.56
C PHE A 137 -5.11 -9.82 13.31
N VAL A 138 -5.42 -8.84 12.46
CA VAL A 138 -4.54 -8.39 11.38
C VAL A 138 -4.18 -6.94 11.62
N LEU A 139 -2.92 -6.68 11.90
CA LEU A 139 -2.38 -5.37 12.25
C LEU A 139 -1.58 -4.80 11.07
N ASP A 140 -1.52 -3.48 10.98
CA ASP A 140 -0.67 -2.83 10.00
C ASP A 140 0.82 -3.03 10.33
N ASN A 141 1.62 -3.37 9.33
CA ASN A 141 3.05 -3.64 9.52
C ASN A 141 3.94 -2.40 9.44
N LEU A 142 3.36 -1.20 9.33
CA LEU A 142 4.14 0.02 9.35
C LEU A 142 4.78 0.23 10.74
N ALA A 143 6.08 0.53 10.78
CA ALA A 143 6.88 0.56 12.01
C ALA A 143 6.21 1.36 13.15
N PHE A 144 5.56 2.47 12.81
CA PHE A 144 5.01 3.42 13.77
C PHE A 144 3.73 2.96 14.47
N VAL A 145 3.05 1.91 13.99
CA VAL A 145 1.78 1.42 14.55
C VAL A 145 1.85 -0.03 15.04
N LYS A 146 2.99 -0.68 14.91
CA LYS A 146 3.18 -2.08 15.32
C LYS A 146 2.90 -2.34 16.80
N MET A 147 3.04 -1.32 17.67
CA MET A 147 2.75 -1.48 19.10
C MET A 147 1.26 -1.76 19.40
N LEU A 148 0.35 -1.67 18.42
CA LEU A 148 -1.03 -2.16 18.57
C LEU A 148 -1.09 -3.68 18.85
N ALA A 149 0.01 -4.44 18.66
CA ALA A 149 0.15 -5.83 19.11
C ALA A 149 -0.12 -6.01 20.61
N ILE A 150 -0.07 -4.94 21.41
CA ILE A 150 -0.45 -4.98 22.84
C ILE A 150 -1.93 -5.37 23.01
N ILE A 151 -2.82 -5.04 22.07
CA ILE A 151 -4.24 -5.42 22.15
C ILE A 151 -4.41 -6.95 22.08
N PRO A 152 -4.00 -7.64 21.00
CA PRO A 152 -4.08 -9.09 20.96
C PRO A 152 -3.27 -9.76 22.09
N TYR A 153 -2.15 -9.19 22.52
CA TYR A 153 -1.39 -9.69 23.65
C TYR A 153 -2.21 -9.70 24.94
N ARG A 154 -2.91 -8.60 25.27
CA ARG A 154 -3.81 -8.50 26.43
C ARG A 154 -4.98 -9.46 26.36
N LEU A 155 -5.45 -9.78 25.17
CA LEU A 155 -6.58 -10.70 24.94
C LEU A 155 -6.15 -12.17 24.80
N GLY A 156 -4.85 -12.45 24.73
CA GLY A 156 -4.33 -13.81 24.50
C GLY A 156 -4.70 -14.36 23.12
N VAL A 157 -4.82 -13.49 22.10
CA VAL A 157 -5.28 -13.84 20.75
C VAL A 157 -4.11 -13.78 19.77
N PRO A 158 -3.98 -14.77 18.85
CA PRO A 158 -2.96 -14.74 17.80
C PRO A 158 -3.16 -13.59 16.82
N PHE A 159 -2.07 -13.15 16.16
CA PHE A 159 -2.12 -12.02 15.25
C PHE A 159 -1.13 -12.14 14.10
N ALA A 160 -1.46 -11.45 13.01
CA ALA A 160 -0.61 -11.25 11.85
C ALA A 160 -0.34 -9.76 11.63
N TYR A 161 0.72 -9.47 10.90
CA TYR A 161 0.92 -8.16 10.31
C TYR A 161 0.67 -8.21 8.80
N LEU A 162 0.06 -7.16 8.27
CA LEU A 162 -0.20 -6.96 6.85
C LEU A 162 0.27 -5.58 6.42
N GLY A 163 1.01 -5.48 5.34
CA GLY A 163 1.33 -4.19 4.72
C GLY A 163 2.61 -4.17 3.92
N SER A 164 3.08 -2.97 3.62
CA SER A 164 4.16 -2.76 2.66
C SER A 164 5.57 -2.84 3.25
N SER A 165 5.70 -2.83 4.57
CA SER A 165 7.00 -2.74 5.22
C SER A 165 7.70 -4.10 5.25
N TYR A 166 8.91 -4.13 4.68
CA TYR A 166 9.86 -5.22 4.84
C TYR A 166 10.85 -4.81 5.93
N ASP A 167 10.60 -5.26 7.15
CA ASP A 167 11.39 -4.94 8.33
C ASP A 167 12.19 -6.16 8.78
N VAL A 168 13.47 -6.13 8.48
CA VAL A 168 14.40 -7.24 8.77
C VAL A 168 14.52 -7.55 10.26
N THR A 169 14.34 -6.56 11.13
CA THR A 169 14.54 -6.70 12.57
C THR A 169 13.38 -7.46 13.23
N THR A 170 12.15 -6.96 13.06
CA THR A 170 10.97 -7.58 13.70
C THR A 170 10.53 -8.84 13.00
N GLN A 171 10.73 -8.94 11.68
CA GLN A 171 10.51 -10.17 10.91
C GLN A 171 11.63 -11.19 11.06
N ARG A 172 12.72 -10.84 11.76
CA ARG A 172 13.92 -11.68 11.99
C ARG A 172 14.53 -12.25 10.72
N ILE A 173 14.53 -11.47 9.66
CA ILE A 173 15.07 -11.85 8.37
C ILE A 173 16.58 -11.53 8.34
N PRO A 174 17.42 -12.40 7.76
CA PRO A 174 18.83 -12.08 7.57
C PRO A 174 19.02 -10.79 6.78
N ILE A 175 19.79 -9.84 7.33
CA ILE A 175 20.05 -8.56 6.70
C ILE A 175 21.20 -8.69 5.70
N VAL A 176 21.00 -8.20 4.49
CA VAL A 176 22.02 -8.15 3.43
C VAL A 176 22.09 -6.72 2.87
N PRO A 177 22.54 -5.74 3.65
CA PRO A 177 22.44 -4.32 3.30
C PRO A 177 23.33 -3.91 2.12
N CYS A 178 24.27 -4.76 1.71
CA CYS A 178 25.08 -4.52 0.51
C CYS A 178 24.30 -4.71 -0.81
N ASN A 179 23.24 -5.52 -0.81
CA ASN A 179 22.49 -5.87 -2.03
C ASN A 179 20.99 -5.51 -1.96
N ILE A 180 20.46 -5.27 -0.76
CA ILE A 180 19.05 -4.93 -0.57
C ILE A 180 18.94 -3.45 -0.22
N PRO A 181 18.46 -2.61 -1.15
CA PRO A 181 18.26 -1.21 -0.86
C PRO A 181 17.20 -1.02 0.25
N HIS A 182 17.42 -0.05 1.11
CA HIS A 182 16.44 0.31 2.12
C HIS A 182 15.28 1.08 1.46
N VAL A 183 14.06 0.82 1.93
CA VAL A 183 12.82 1.38 1.37
C VAL A 183 12.75 2.92 1.36
N MET A 184 13.52 3.58 2.22
CA MET A 184 13.63 5.04 2.28
C MET A 184 14.72 5.61 1.35
N THR A 185 15.21 4.82 0.39
CA THR A 185 16.24 5.26 -0.56
C THR A 185 15.80 5.03 -2.00
N GLY A 186 16.32 5.83 -2.92
CA GLY A 186 16.24 5.59 -4.36
C GLY A 186 17.40 4.73 -4.89
N PHE A 187 18.04 3.92 -4.03
CA PHE A 187 19.13 3.06 -4.45
C PHE A 187 18.63 1.80 -5.17
N ASN A 188 19.48 1.22 -5.99
CA ASN A 188 19.25 -0.10 -6.58
C ASN A 188 20.30 -1.10 -6.09
N HIS A 189 20.33 -2.30 -6.67
CA HIS A 189 21.27 -3.36 -6.29
C HIS A 189 22.73 -3.07 -6.73
N HIS A 190 22.98 -2.05 -7.54
CA HIS A 190 24.32 -1.58 -7.92
C HIS A 190 24.73 -0.38 -7.07
N THR A 191 24.93 -0.61 -5.77
CA THR A 191 25.30 0.45 -4.84
C THR A 191 26.80 0.75 -4.83
N THR A 192 27.14 2.03 -4.75
CA THR A 192 28.52 2.48 -4.45
C THR A 192 28.88 2.15 -2.99
N PHE A 193 30.18 2.24 -2.65
CA PHE A 193 30.63 2.02 -1.26
C PHE A 193 29.91 2.96 -0.27
N TYR A 194 29.78 4.24 -0.59
CA TYR A 194 29.08 5.21 0.24
C TYR A 194 27.60 4.85 0.40
N GLN A 195 26.93 4.51 -0.68
CA GLN A 195 25.52 4.10 -0.63
C GLN A 195 25.31 2.85 0.25
N ARG A 196 26.26 1.91 0.26
CA ARG A 196 26.22 0.74 1.16
C ARG A 196 26.32 1.12 2.62
N ILE A 197 27.17 2.10 2.97
CA ILE A 197 27.24 2.61 4.35
C ILE A 197 25.93 3.25 4.76
N VAL A 198 25.38 4.14 3.93
CA VAL A 198 24.08 4.79 4.20
C VAL A 198 22.99 3.74 4.34
N ASN A 199 22.95 2.77 3.44
CA ASN A 199 21.96 1.70 3.44
C ASN A 199 22.04 0.84 4.71
N PHE A 200 23.25 0.51 5.16
CA PHE A 200 23.48 -0.23 6.40
C PHE A 200 22.97 0.53 7.62
N VAL A 201 23.29 1.82 7.73
CA VAL A 201 22.82 2.68 8.83
C VAL A 201 21.29 2.76 8.85
N LEU A 202 20.66 2.93 7.68
CA LEU A 202 19.20 3.00 7.58
C LEU A 202 18.52 1.67 7.97
N HIS A 203 19.13 0.53 7.69
CA HIS A 203 18.58 -0.75 8.14
C HIS A 203 18.67 -0.95 9.66
N LEU A 204 19.59 -0.29 10.35
CA LEU A 204 19.68 -0.33 11.81
C LEU A 204 18.72 0.67 12.49
N TYR A 205 18.33 1.74 11.79
CA TYR A 205 17.57 2.85 12.36
C TYR A 205 16.20 2.45 12.96
N PRO A 206 15.35 1.61 12.32
CA PRO A 206 14.08 1.20 12.90
C PRO A 206 14.24 0.48 14.24
N SER A 207 15.23 -0.40 14.34
CA SER A 207 15.52 -1.13 15.58
C SER A 207 15.92 -0.21 16.74
N LEU A 208 16.72 0.81 16.43
CA LEU A 208 17.13 1.79 17.44
C LEU A 208 15.94 2.64 17.91
N ILE A 209 15.04 3.04 17.01
CA ILE A 209 13.85 3.79 17.38
C ILE A 209 12.91 2.95 18.23
N ASP A 210 12.62 1.72 17.84
CA ASP A 210 11.73 0.84 18.61
C ASP A 210 12.26 0.63 20.03
N GLN A 211 13.57 0.40 20.19
CA GLN A 211 14.18 0.27 21.50
C GLN A 211 14.16 1.56 22.33
N CYS A 212 14.44 2.71 21.72
CA CYS A 212 14.53 3.97 22.48
C CYS A 212 13.16 4.61 22.76
N VAL A 213 12.18 4.44 21.88
CA VAL A 213 10.90 5.17 21.92
C VAL A 213 9.78 4.36 22.56
N TYR A 214 9.78 3.04 22.41
CA TYR A 214 8.68 2.16 22.80
C TYR A 214 9.03 1.11 23.84
N GLN A 215 10.22 1.16 24.42
CA GLN A 215 10.73 0.11 25.33
C GLN A 215 9.79 -0.22 26.49
N ASP A 216 9.10 0.78 27.05
CA ASP A 216 8.19 0.64 28.18
C ASP A 216 6.71 0.44 27.77
N ALA A 217 6.43 0.27 26.47
CA ALA A 217 5.06 0.25 25.97
C ALA A 217 4.20 -0.84 26.61
N VAL A 218 4.70 -2.05 26.78
CA VAL A 218 3.94 -3.15 27.41
C VAL A 218 3.63 -2.81 28.88
N SER A 219 4.61 -2.33 29.65
CA SER A 219 4.38 -1.94 31.06
C SER A 219 3.39 -0.77 31.19
N ARG A 220 3.38 0.12 30.20
CA ARG A 220 2.52 1.31 30.21
C ARG A 220 1.07 1.00 29.85
N TYR A 221 0.83 0.14 28.83
CA TYR A 221 -0.50 -0.09 28.29
C TYR A 221 -1.10 -1.45 28.66
N ALA A 222 -0.29 -2.34 29.19
CA ALA A 222 -0.70 -3.67 29.66
C ALA A 222 -0.01 -4.04 30.97
N PRO A 223 -0.12 -3.20 32.03
CA PRO A 223 0.59 -3.44 33.30
C PRO A 223 0.15 -4.74 34.01
N GLU A 224 -1.02 -5.26 33.67
CA GLU A 224 -1.55 -6.53 34.17
C GLU A 224 -0.90 -7.76 33.50
N MET A 225 -0.20 -7.57 32.39
CA MET A 225 0.44 -8.65 31.65
C MET A 225 1.90 -8.82 32.05
N PRO A 226 2.50 -10.02 31.89
CA PRO A 226 3.93 -10.19 32.06
C PRO A 226 4.72 -9.21 31.20
N TYR A 227 5.78 -8.65 31.77
CA TYR A 227 6.65 -7.75 31.02
C TYR A 227 7.27 -8.46 29.81
N LEU A 228 7.22 -7.80 28.67
CA LEU A 228 7.84 -8.24 27.43
C LEU A 228 8.35 -7.01 26.66
N PRO A 229 9.61 -6.97 26.21
CA PRO A 229 10.08 -5.93 25.30
C PRO A 229 9.21 -5.86 24.07
N ILE A 230 8.91 -4.65 23.60
CA ILE A 230 7.94 -4.45 22.50
C ILE A 230 8.38 -5.10 21.19
N ASP A 231 9.68 -5.08 20.87
CA ASP A 231 10.26 -5.74 19.71
C ASP A 231 10.08 -7.27 19.74
N ILE A 232 10.20 -7.86 20.94
CA ILE A 232 9.94 -9.29 21.16
C ILE A 232 8.45 -9.60 21.00
N LEU A 233 7.56 -8.73 21.50
CA LEU A 233 6.12 -8.88 21.30
C LEU A 233 5.75 -8.83 19.81
N ILE A 234 6.24 -7.83 19.10
CA ILE A 234 6.00 -7.65 17.65
C ILE A 234 6.50 -8.89 16.88
N ALA A 235 7.66 -9.42 17.23
CA ALA A 235 8.24 -10.60 16.58
C ALA A 235 7.48 -11.91 16.85
N ARG A 236 6.49 -11.92 17.76
CA ARG A 236 5.58 -13.06 18.01
C ARG A 236 4.44 -13.17 17.01
N ALA A 237 4.36 -12.28 16.03
CA ALA A 237 3.36 -12.42 14.97
C ALA A 237 3.45 -13.80 14.31
N ASP A 238 2.33 -14.49 14.18
CA ASP A 238 2.26 -15.81 13.57
C ASP A 238 2.60 -15.75 12.08
N ILE A 239 2.13 -14.71 11.39
CA ILE A 239 2.34 -14.50 9.95
C ILE A 239 2.61 -13.03 9.67
N TRP A 240 3.53 -12.79 8.73
CA TRP A 240 3.80 -11.51 8.12
C TRP A 240 3.36 -11.54 6.66
N LEU A 241 2.32 -10.81 6.32
CA LEU A 241 1.81 -10.66 4.97
C LEU A 241 2.40 -9.37 4.38
N VAL A 242 3.38 -9.53 3.49
CA VAL A 242 4.09 -8.39 2.91
C VAL A 242 3.61 -8.17 1.48
N GLU A 243 3.06 -6.98 1.23
CA GLU A 243 2.58 -6.57 -0.09
C GLU A 243 3.75 -6.28 -1.04
N THR A 244 4.43 -7.30 -1.43
CA THR A 244 5.46 -7.28 -2.46
C THR A 244 5.50 -8.64 -3.16
N ASP A 245 6.30 -8.77 -4.21
CA ASP A 245 6.49 -10.01 -4.94
C ASP A 245 7.92 -10.13 -5.47
N HIS A 246 8.26 -11.31 -5.97
CA HIS A 246 9.60 -11.60 -6.50
C HIS A 246 9.87 -11.01 -7.91
N ILE A 247 8.82 -10.55 -8.61
CA ILE A 247 8.95 -10.00 -9.97
C ILE A 247 9.40 -8.54 -9.91
N LEU A 248 8.72 -7.77 -9.06
CA LEU A 248 8.94 -6.33 -8.95
C LEU A 248 10.09 -5.99 -7.98
N ASP A 249 10.12 -6.66 -6.82
CA ASP A 249 11.06 -6.29 -5.76
C ASP A 249 12.48 -6.86 -5.99
N TYR A 250 13.46 -6.34 -5.25
CA TYR A 250 14.80 -6.89 -5.23
C TYR A 250 14.81 -8.26 -4.53
N PRO A 251 15.61 -9.23 -5.00
CA PRO A 251 15.76 -10.51 -4.32
C PRO A 251 16.21 -10.30 -2.88
N LYS A 252 15.49 -10.88 -1.94
CA LYS A 252 15.79 -10.75 -0.50
C LYS A 252 15.44 -12.04 0.24
N PRO A 253 16.18 -12.34 1.33
CA PRO A 253 15.83 -13.47 2.18
C PRO A 253 14.42 -13.33 2.74
N THR A 254 13.82 -14.45 3.11
CA THR A 254 12.53 -14.48 3.78
C THR A 254 12.53 -15.57 4.84
N MET A 255 11.56 -15.55 5.74
CA MET A 255 11.33 -16.55 6.77
C MET A 255 10.05 -17.34 6.47
N PRO A 256 9.89 -18.57 6.99
CA PRO A 256 8.71 -19.39 6.73
C PRO A 256 7.37 -18.72 7.03
N ASN A 257 7.32 -17.84 8.03
CA ASN A 257 6.14 -17.08 8.44
C ASN A 257 5.99 -15.73 7.71
N VAL A 258 6.89 -15.39 6.78
CA VAL A 258 6.79 -14.19 5.93
C VAL A 258 6.28 -14.61 4.56
N LYS A 259 5.12 -14.09 4.16
CA LYS A 259 4.46 -14.38 2.89
C LYS A 259 4.38 -13.13 2.03
N LEU A 260 4.90 -13.21 0.83
CA LEU A 260 4.77 -12.16 -0.16
C LEU A 260 3.44 -12.34 -0.89
N ILE A 261 2.58 -11.33 -0.87
CA ILE A 261 1.18 -11.44 -1.34
C ILE A 261 0.86 -10.52 -2.53
N GLY A 262 1.87 -9.83 -3.08
CA GLY A 262 1.67 -8.89 -4.18
C GLY A 262 0.90 -7.64 -3.76
N GLY A 263 0.20 -7.03 -4.71
CA GLY A 263 -0.62 -5.83 -4.49
C GLY A 263 -2.06 -6.17 -4.22
N THR A 264 -2.50 -6.15 -2.96
CA THR A 264 -3.86 -6.55 -2.55
C THR A 264 -4.93 -5.52 -2.93
N ALA A 265 -4.54 -4.27 -3.22
CA ALA A 265 -5.48 -3.20 -3.60
C ALA A 265 -5.77 -3.13 -5.11
N THR A 266 -5.38 -4.15 -5.87
CA THR A 266 -5.46 -4.22 -7.33
C THR A 266 -6.46 -5.29 -7.77
N GLY A 267 -7.18 -5.05 -8.86
CA GLY A 267 -8.13 -6.00 -9.40
C GLY A 267 -8.61 -5.62 -10.80
N PRO A 268 -9.49 -6.42 -11.40
CA PRO A 268 -10.12 -6.09 -12.68
C PRO A 268 -10.78 -4.72 -12.66
N GLY A 269 -10.76 -4.03 -13.80
CA GLY A 269 -11.44 -2.74 -13.95
C GLY A 269 -12.96 -2.89 -13.82
N LYS A 270 -13.56 -1.95 -13.09
CA LYS A 270 -15.02 -1.80 -13.00
C LYS A 270 -15.52 -0.82 -14.06
N PRO A 271 -16.82 -0.82 -14.40
CA PRO A 271 -17.39 0.18 -15.28
C PRO A 271 -17.11 1.60 -14.79
N LEU A 272 -16.65 2.45 -15.68
CA LEU A 272 -16.36 3.85 -15.36
C LEU A 272 -17.66 4.66 -15.16
N PRO A 273 -17.66 5.64 -14.24
CA PRO A 273 -18.70 6.67 -14.18
C PRO A 273 -18.84 7.37 -15.54
N PRO A 274 -20.06 7.82 -15.93
CA PRO A 274 -20.33 8.34 -17.27
C PRO A 274 -19.35 9.41 -17.77
N GLN A 275 -19.05 10.39 -16.91
CA GLN A 275 -18.12 11.49 -17.25
C GLN A 275 -16.70 11.00 -17.65
N PHE A 276 -16.20 9.95 -17.00
CA PHE A 276 -14.90 9.36 -17.33
C PHE A 276 -15.01 8.43 -18.54
N LYS A 277 -16.11 7.67 -18.61
CA LYS A 277 -16.35 6.73 -19.69
C LYS A 277 -16.37 7.45 -21.05
N ASP A 278 -17.20 8.49 -21.17
CA ASP A 278 -17.35 9.24 -22.42
C ASP A 278 -16.02 9.87 -22.83
N PHE A 279 -15.32 10.51 -21.89
CA PHE A 279 -14.02 11.12 -22.12
C PHE A 279 -12.95 10.12 -22.59
N MET A 280 -12.95 8.89 -22.01
CA MET A 280 -12.02 7.82 -22.37
C MET A 280 -12.36 7.21 -23.73
N ASP A 281 -13.64 6.93 -24.00
CA ASP A 281 -14.10 6.30 -25.25
C ASP A 281 -13.84 7.20 -26.47
N GLU A 282 -14.00 8.50 -26.33
CA GLU A 282 -13.73 9.49 -27.39
C GLU A 282 -12.24 9.67 -27.71
N ALA A 283 -11.33 9.20 -26.87
CA ALA A 283 -9.90 9.45 -26.99
C ALA A 283 -9.22 8.47 -27.97
N GLN A 284 -9.32 8.67 -29.26
CA GLN A 284 -8.75 7.79 -30.30
C GLN A 284 -7.23 7.65 -30.18
N GLU A 285 -6.50 8.74 -29.93
CA GLU A 285 -5.04 8.73 -29.73
C GLU A 285 -4.63 8.15 -28.36
N GLY A 286 -5.59 8.09 -27.43
CA GLY A 286 -5.42 7.57 -26.09
C GLY A 286 -5.38 8.65 -25.00
N VAL A 287 -5.23 8.21 -23.76
CA VAL A 287 -5.29 9.05 -22.55
C VAL A 287 -4.05 8.86 -21.69
N VAL A 288 -3.50 9.97 -21.20
CA VAL A 288 -2.49 10.02 -20.14
C VAL A 288 -3.19 10.30 -18.82
N ILE A 289 -2.95 9.44 -17.82
CA ILE A 289 -3.49 9.63 -16.47
C ILE A 289 -2.39 10.21 -15.60
N VAL A 290 -2.69 11.30 -14.88
CA VAL A 290 -1.74 11.98 -14.00
C VAL A 290 -2.30 12.03 -12.59
N THR A 291 -1.57 11.49 -11.61
CA THR A 291 -1.95 11.58 -10.20
C THR A 291 -0.74 11.49 -9.27
N PHE A 292 -0.80 12.22 -8.16
CA PHE A 292 0.18 12.19 -7.09
C PHE A 292 -0.35 11.45 -5.85
N GLY A 293 -1.28 10.51 -6.07
CA GLY A 293 -1.84 9.65 -5.02
C GLY A 293 -2.94 10.30 -4.19
N SER A 294 -3.45 9.56 -3.20
CA SER A 294 -4.59 10.00 -2.39
C SER A 294 -4.27 11.25 -1.55
N GLN A 295 -3.02 11.43 -1.17
CA GLN A 295 -2.59 12.46 -0.23
C GLN A 295 -2.28 13.80 -0.91
N VAL A 296 -1.69 13.79 -2.12
CA VAL A 296 -1.26 15.03 -2.80
C VAL A 296 -2.31 15.47 -3.80
N LEU A 297 -3.24 16.30 -3.37
CA LEU A 297 -4.28 16.89 -4.23
C LEU A 297 -3.90 18.30 -4.69
N ASN A 298 -3.29 19.07 -3.81
CA ASN A 298 -2.88 20.45 -4.06
C ASN A 298 -1.37 20.51 -4.29
N LEU A 299 -0.98 20.78 -5.51
CA LEU A 299 0.40 20.99 -5.91
C LEU A 299 0.75 22.49 -5.88
N PRO A 300 2.02 22.88 -5.71
CA PRO A 300 2.45 24.27 -5.92
C PRO A 300 1.98 24.77 -7.28
N LYS A 301 1.61 26.07 -7.35
CA LYS A 301 1.10 26.67 -8.59
C LYS A 301 2.06 26.51 -9.78
N SER A 302 3.38 26.63 -9.54
CA SER A 302 4.40 26.45 -10.58
C SER A 302 4.41 25.04 -11.15
N ILE A 303 4.30 24.02 -10.30
CA ILE A 303 4.26 22.60 -10.69
C ILE A 303 2.94 22.30 -11.42
N THR A 304 1.82 22.77 -10.87
CA THR A 304 0.51 22.64 -11.51
C THR A 304 0.51 23.22 -12.92
N GLN A 305 1.03 24.45 -13.09
CA GLN A 305 1.11 25.11 -14.38
C GLN A 305 2.04 24.37 -15.36
N LYS A 306 3.20 23.89 -14.86
CA LYS A 306 4.11 23.05 -15.65
C LYS A 306 3.38 21.83 -16.21
N ILE A 307 2.65 21.10 -15.35
CA ILE A 307 1.89 19.91 -15.75
C ILE A 307 0.81 20.29 -16.77
N LEU A 308 0.00 21.30 -16.51
CA LEU A 308 -1.06 21.74 -17.43
C LEU A 308 -0.50 22.16 -18.81
N ASN A 309 0.64 22.84 -18.85
CA ASN A 309 1.31 23.19 -20.11
C ASN A 309 1.73 21.93 -20.88
N VAL A 310 2.37 20.97 -20.18
CA VAL A 310 2.73 19.67 -20.79
C VAL A 310 1.49 18.98 -21.36
N LEU A 311 0.42 18.85 -20.57
CA LEU A 311 -0.80 18.14 -20.96
C LEU A 311 -1.53 18.82 -22.14
N THR A 312 -1.44 20.14 -22.22
CA THR A 312 -2.00 20.91 -23.36
C THR A 312 -1.29 20.57 -24.66
N ASP A 313 0.03 20.37 -24.63
CA ASP A 313 0.87 20.12 -25.81
C ASP A 313 0.98 18.65 -26.20
N LEU A 314 0.47 17.72 -25.37
CA LEU A 314 0.46 16.29 -25.72
C LEU A 314 -0.45 15.99 -26.91
N PRO A 315 -0.17 14.95 -27.72
CA PRO A 315 -1.11 14.46 -28.73
C PRO A 315 -2.29 13.69 -28.13
N PHE A 316 -2.27 13.39 -26.84
CA PHE A 316 -3.24 12.59 -26.10
C PHE A 316 -4.25 13.47 -25.36
N LYS A 317 -5.46 12.94 -25.09
CA LYS A 317 -6.29 13.46 -24.01
C LYS A 317 -5.64 13.15 -22.65
N SER A 318 -6.01 13.85 -21.59
CA SER A 318 -5.40 13.66 -20.26
C SER A 318 -6.44 13.73 -19.16
N ILE A 319 -6.27 12.89 -18.13
CA ILE A 319 -7.03 12.97 -16.89
C ILE A 319 -6.04 13.34 -15.80
N PHE A 320 -6.25 14.48 -15.15
CA PHE A 320 -5.38 14.98 -14.10
C PHE A 320 -6.13 15.06 -12.78
N ARG A 321 -5.69 14.25 -11.79
CA ARG A 321 -6.24 14.32 -10.44
C ARG A 321 -5.64 15.51 -9.70
N ALA A 322 -6.36 16.60 -9.67
CA ALA A 322 -5.98 17.84 -8.98
C ALA A 322 -7.23 18.70 -8.71
N ASN A 323 -7.11 19.59 -7.72
CA ASN A 323 -8.15 20.58 -7.42
C ASN A 323 -7.89 21.89 -8.19
N VAL A 324 -7.98 21.81 -9.52
CA VAL A 324 -7.71 22.93 -10.42
C VAL A 324 -8.69 22.93 -11.58
N SER A 325 -8.95 24.11 -12.14
CA SER A 325 -9.75 24.23 -13.35
C SER A 325 -8.94 23.83 -14.57
N SER A 326 -9.54 23.08 -15.46
CA SER A 326 -8.93 22.72 -16.74
C SER A 326 -8.86 23.94 -17.70
N PRO A 327 -7.73 24.18 -18.38
CA PRO A 327 -7.64 25.20 -19.42
C PRO A 327 -8.41 24.80 -20.68
N ASN A 328 -8.64 23.51 -20.90
CA ASN A 328 -9.42 22.97 -22.04
C ASN A 328 -10.04 21.62 -21.58
N SER A 329 -11.30 21.65 -21.18
CA SER A 329 -12.01 20.47 -20.64
C SER A 329 -12.25 19.35 -21.65
N GLN A 330 -12.21 19.65 -22.97
CA GLN A 330 -12.31 18.62 -24.02
C GLN A 330 -11.01 17.81 -24.15
N LYS A 331 -9.87 18.38 -23.74
CA LYS A 331 -8.55 17.77 -23.82
C LYS A 331 -8.01 17.29 -22.48
N ILE A 332 -8.29 18.04 -21.41
CA ILE A 332 -7.80 17.76 -20.06
C ILE A 332 -9.00 17.70 -19.12
N LEU A 333 -9.31 16.53 -18.60
CA LEU A 333 -10.31 16.36 -17.54
C LEU A 333 -9.63 16.45 -16.19
N THR A 334 -10.00 17.45 -15.37
CA THR A 334 -9.51 17.60 -13.99
C THR A 334 -10.56 17.14 -13.00
N SER A 335 -10.14 16.47 -11.95
CA SER A 335 -11.03 16.03 -10.88
C SER A 335 -10.26 15.85 -9.56
N SER A 336 -10.89 16.15 -8.43
CA SER A 336 -10.33 15.90 -7.10
C SER A 336 -10.27 14.41 -6.76
N TRP A 337 -11.09 13.59 -7.42
CA TRP A 337 -11.09 12.14 -7.29
C TRP A 337 -11.23 11.47 -8.66
N ILE A 338 -10.52 10.34 -8.85
CA ILE A 338 -10.59 9.54 -10.08
C ILE A 338 -10.65 8.04 -9.73
N PRO A 339 -11.40 7.22 -10.49
CA PRO A 339 -11.40 5.76 -10.36
C PRO A 339 -10.13 5.18 -10.99
N GLN A 340 -8.98 5.35 -10.32
CA GLN A 340 -7.64 5.11 -10.88
C GLN A 340 -7.48 3.72 -11.47
N ASN A 341 -7.81 2.65 -10.71
CA ASN A 341 -7.70 1.28 -11.19
C ASN A 341 -8.52 1.05 -12.46
N ASP A 342 -9.73 1.60 -12.51
CA ASP A 342 -10.67 1.39 -13.62
C ASP A 342 -10.24 2.19 -14.86
N LEU A 343 -9.69 3.39 -14.65
CA LEU A 343 -9.07 4.18 -15.74
C LEU A 343 -7.84 3.50 -16.30
N LEU A 344 -6.99 2.91 -15.45
CA LEU A 344 -5.81 2.15 -15.90
C LEU A 344 -6.22 0.88 -16.68
N ALA A 345 -7.36 0.29 -16.34
CA ALA A 345 -7.91 -0.87 -17.05
C ALA A 345 -8.41 -0.53 -18.46
N HIS A 346 -8.73 0.74 -18.72
CA HIS A 346 -9.34 1.14 -20.00
C HIS A 346 -8.35 0.96 -21.17
N PRO A 347 -8.79 0.41 -22.34
CA PRO A 347 -7.90 0.14 -23.48
C PRO A 347 -7.23 1.40 -24.06
N ASN A 348 -7.83 2.58 -23.90
CA ASN A 348 -7.27 3.83 -24.35
C ASN A 348 -6.26 4.47 -23.40
N THR A 349 -5.98 3.88 -22.23
CA THR A 349 -4.92 4.37 -21.36
C THR A 349 -3.54 4.06 -21.95
N ARG A 350 -2.72 5.09 -22.14
CA ARG A 350 -1.40 5.01 -22.77
C ARG A 350 -0.26 5.08 -21.78
N VAL A 351 -0.29 6.03 -20.87
CA VAL A 351 0.78 6.29 -19.90
C VAL A 351 0.17 6.72 -18.58
N PHE A 352 0.78 6.30 -17.51
CA PHE A 352 0.45 6.70 -16.16
C PHE A 352 1.59 7.54 -15.57
N VAL A 353 1.38 8.84 -15.39
CA VAL A 353 2.29 9.72 -14.66
C VAL A 353 1.95 9.63 -13.18
N SER A 354 2.84 9.08 -12.39
CA SER A 354 2.56 8.67 -11.01
C SER A 354 3.69 9.01 -10.05
N HIS A 355 3.33 9.37 -8.83
CA HIS A 355 4.27 9.50 -7.70
C HIS A 355 4.88 8.15 -7.27
N CYS A 356 4.50 7.03 -7.89
CA CYS A 356 4.95 5.69 -7.55
C CYS A 356 4.62 5.20 -6.14
N GLY A 357 3.52 5.66 -5.56
CA GLY A 357 2.93 5.01 -4.38
C GLY A 357 2.58 3.56 -4.71
N LYS A 358 2.74 2.68 -3.71
CA LYS A 358 2.68 1.24 -3.90
C LYS A 358 1.41 0.73 -4.61
N ASN A 359 0.23 1.18 -4.21
CA ASN A 359 -1.01 0.73 -4.84
C ASN A 359 -1.04 1.05 -6.34
N GLY A 360 -0.64 2.29 -6.72
CA GLY A 360 -0.59 2.71 -8.11
C GLY A 360 0.41 1.93 -8.98
N GLN A 361 1.53 1.46 -8.37
CA GLN A 361 2.46 0.58 -9.07
C GLN A 361 1.79 -0.74 -9.48
N TYR A 362 1.15 -1.40 -8.52
CA TYR A 362 0.49 -2.68 -8.79
C TYR A 362 -0.71 -2.54 -9.71
N GLU A 363 -1.48 -1.45 -9.59
CA GLU A 363 -2.55 -1.14 -10.54
C GLU A 363 -2.00 -0.97 -11.97
N ALA A 364 -0.91 -0.20 -12.14
CA ALA A 364 -0.29 -0.02 -13.45
C ALA A 364 0.28 -1.32 -14.04
N LEU A 365 0.96 -2.13 -13.21
CA LEU A 365 1.50 -3.42 -13.62
C LEU A 365 0.39 -4.43 -13.99
N TYR A 366 -0.66 -4.49 -13.19
CA TYR A 366 -1.81 -5.37 -13.44
C TYR A 366 -2.47 -5.07 -14.79
N HIS A 367 -2.61 -3.80 -15.12
CA HIS A 367 -3.20 -3.35 -16.39
C HIS A 367 -2.18 -3.15 -17.51
N ALA A 368 -0.92 -3.51 -17.29
CA ALA A 368 0.18 -3.36 -18.25
C ALA A 368 0.29 -1.93 -18.82
N VAL A 369 0.15 -0.93 -17.96
CA VAL A 369 0.26 0.50 -18.32
C VAL A 369 1.68 0.99 -17.99
N PRO A 370 2.41 1.56 -18.96
CA PRO A 370 3.74 2.12 -18.72
C PRO A 370 3.68 3.35 -17.81
N VAL A 371 4.69 3.49 -16.92
CA VAL A 371 4.70 4.54 -15.90
C VAL A 371 5.81 5.56 -16.16
N VAL A 372 5.46 6.84 -16.09
CA VAL A 372 6.41 7.93 -15.87
C VAL A 372 6.38 8.25 -14.37
N ALA A 373 7.46 7.88 -13.70
CA ALA A 373 7.59 7.97 -12.24
C ALA A 373 8.04 9.39 -11.84
N THR A 374 7.28 9.99 -10.92
CA THR A 374 7.56 11.31 -10.33
C THR A 374 7.51 11.20 -8.81
N PRO A 375 8.45 10.46 -8.19
CA PRO A 375 8.45 10.25 -6.74
C PRO A 375 8.63 11.56 -5.98
N LEU A 376 7.97 11.69 -4.83
CA LEU A 376 7.98 12.89 -4.00
C LEU A 376 8.60 12.65 -2.63
N PHE A 377 8.25 11.54 -1.93
CA PHE A 377 8.69 11.28 -0.57
C PHE A 377 8.57 9.79 -0.19
N ALA A 378 9.12 9.44 0.96
CA ALA A 378 9.04 8.13 1.60
C ALA A 378 9.50 6.97 0.68
N ASP A 379 8.71 5.91 0.58
CA ASP A 379 9.00 4.72 -0.22
C ASP A 379 8.91 4.94 -1.73
N GLN A 380 8.44 6.11 -2.18
CA GLN A 380 8.18 6.38 -3.59
C GLN A 380 9.45 6.35 -4.45
N PHE A 381 10.59 6.80 -3.92
CA PHE A 381 11.89 6.73 -4.61
C PHE A 381 12.35 5.29 -4.81
N TYR A 382 12.23 4.46 -3.78
CA TYR A 382 12.51 3.02 -3.88
C TYR A 382 11.58 2.34 -4.88
N ASN A 383 10.31 2.67 -4.81
CA ASN A 383 9.29 2.15 -5.69
C ASN A 383 9.54 2.53 -7.16
N ALA A 384 9.88 3.79 -7.43
CA ALA A 384 10.23 4.27 -8.76
C ALA A 384 11.46 3.55 -9.32
N GLU A 385 12.52 3.43 -8.51
CA GLU A 385 13.77 2.84 -8.94
C GLU A 385 13.65 1.33 -9.23
N ARG A 386 12.93 0.57 -8.38
CA ARG A 386 12.70 -0.86 -8.66
C ARG A 386 11.90 -1.09 -9.93
N MET A 387 10.92 -0.23 -10.26
CA MET A 387 10.20 -0.26 -11.53
C MET A 387 11.10 0.10 -12.71
N ARG A 388 11.94 1.13 -12.55
CA ARG A 388 12.88 1.58 -13.59
C ARG A 388 13.89 0.49 -13.95
N VAL A 389 14.49 -0.15 -12.96
CA VAL A 389 15.47 -1.26 -13.16
C VAL A 389 14.81 -2.46 -13.88
N ARG A 390 13.50 -2.66 -13.70
CA ARG A 390 12.73 -3.71 -14.38
C ARG A 390 12.22 -3.29 -15.77
N GLY A 391 12.43 -2.04 -16.16
CA GLY A 391 11.95 -1.50 -17.45
C GLY A 391 10.44 -1.21 -17.47
N PHE A 392 9.81 -1.01 -16.30
CA PHE A 392 8.39 -0.68 -16.19
C PHE A 392 8.12 0.81 -16.04
N SER A 393 9.13 1.60 -15.70
CA SER A 393 9.01 3.05 -15.60
C SER A 393 10.24 3.78 -16.10
N GLU A 394 10.04 5.05 -16.48
CA GLU A 394 11.06 6.07 -16.57
C GLU A 394 10.85 7.06 -15.41
N THR A 395 11.93 7.58 -14.82
CA THR A 395 11.83 8.41 -13.60
C THR A 395 12.30 9.84 -13.91
N VAL A 396 11.49 10.81 -13.50
CA VAL A 396 11.82 12.24 -13.59
C VAL A 396 11.54 12.93 -12.25
N ASP A 397 12.36 13.91 -11.90
CA ASP A 397 12.09 14.78 -10.75
C ASP A 397 11.18 15.93 -11.19
N ILE A 398 9.96 15.95 -10.66
CA ILE A 398 8.93 16.94 -11.05
C ILE A 398 9.33 18.38 -10.69
N ASN A 399 10.20 18.58 -9.66
CA ASN A 399 10.69 19.90 -9.30
C ASN A 399 11.63 20.47 -10.38
N THR A 400 12.55 19.66 -10.89
CA THR A 400 13.65 20.10 -11.75
C THR A 400 13.43 19.85 -13.23
N VAL A 401 12.62 18.85 -13.61
CA VAL A 401 12.37 18.49 -15.01
C VAL A 401 11.78 19.67 -15.79
N SER A 402 12.31 19.92 -16.98
CA SER A 402 11.74 20.92 -17.90
C SER A 402 10.42 20.45 -18.52
N THR A 403 9.59 21.39 -18.98
CA THR A 403 8.33 21.11 -19.69
C THR A 403 8.57 20.22 -20.91
N ASP A 404 9.61 20.53 -21.71
CA ASP A 404 9.93 19.78 -22.92
C ASP A 404 10.44 18.37 -22.65
N GLU A 405 11.25 18.21 -21.60
CA GLU A 405 11.74 16.91 -21.19
C GLU A 405 10.61 16.02 -20.66
N LEU A 406 9.74 16.56 -19.80
CA LEU A 406 8.59 15.81 -19.28
C LEU A 406 7.63 15.41 -20.42
N ARG A 407 7.33 16.33 -21.34
CA ARG A 407 6.54 16.05 -22.52
C ARG A 407 7.16 14.96 -23.39
N THR A 408 8.45 15.07 -23.65
CA THR A 408 9.21 14.12 -24.47
C THR A 408 9.21 12.75 -23.82
N THR A 409 9.42 12.68 -22.50
CA THR A 409 9.37 11.43 -21.73
C THR A 409 8.00 10.77 -21.84
N ILE A 410 6.92 11.51 -21.65
CA ILE A 410 5.54 10.96 -21.77
C ILE A 410 5.27 10.43 -23.17
N VAL A 411 5.66 11.15 -24.21
CA VAL A 411 5.39 10.77 -25.62
C VAL A 411 6.24 9.58 -26.06
N LYS A 412 7.51 9.57 -25.68
CA LYS A 412 8.46 8.56 -26.14
C LYS A 412 8.46 7.29 -25.29
N TRP A 413 7.98 7.34 -24.05
CA TRP A 413 8.02 6.19 -23.19
C TRP A 413 7.28 5.00 -23.81
N ARG A 414 8.00 3.93 -24.06
CA ARG A 414 7.47 2.67 -24.56
C ARG A 414 8.02 1.57 -23.69
N PRO A 415 7.16 0.73 -23.11
CA PRO A 415 7.61 -0.38 -22.30
C PRO A 415 8.45 -1.35 -23.12
N THR A 416 9.40 -1.98 -22.49
CA THR A 416 10.09 -3.13 -23.04
C THR A 416 9.07 -4.27 -23.25
N ARG A 417 9.40 -5.26 -24.10
CA ARG A 417 8.46 -6.36 -24.49
C ARG A 417 7.74 -7.05 -23.32
N ALA A 418 8.25 -6.95 -22.09
CA ALA A 418 7.66 -7.54 -20.89
C ALA A 418 6.35 -6.84 -20.44
N THR A 419 6.08 -5.61 -20.89
CA THR A 419 4.89 -4.83 -20.55
C THR A 419 3.90 -4.68 -21.72
N SER A 420 4.17 -5.28 -22.87
CA SER A 420 3.17 -5.32 -23.94
C SER A 420 2.01 -6.19 -23.47
N ARG A 421 0.79 -5.63 -23.48
CA ARG A 421 -0.45 -6.35 -23.12
C ARG A 421 -0.48 -7.71 -23.81
N PRO A 422 -0.57 -8.84 -23.10
CA PRO A 422 -0.96 -10.08 -23.71
C PRO A 422 -2.36 -9.88 -24.31
N SER A 423 -2.60 -10.34 -25.50
CA SER A 423 -3.94 -10.36 -26.10
C SER A 423 -4.90 -11.03 -25.11
N GLN A 424 -5.86 -10.28 -24.60
CA GLN A 424 -6.72 -10.62 -23.48
C GLN A 424 -7.52 -11.90 -23.73
N LYS A 425 -7.23 -12.93 -22.97
CA LYS A 425 -8.26 -13.74 -22.30
C LYS A 425 -7.85 -13.80 -20.84
N PRO A 426 -8.72 -13.39 -19.90
CA PRO A 426 -8.44 -13.61 -18.48
C PRO A 426 -8.27 -15.11 -18.28
N PRO A 427 -7.31 -15.56 -17.46
CA PRO A 427 -7.24 -16.96 -17.09
C PRO A 427 -8.55 -17.30 -16.38
N ASN A 428 -9.24 -18.31 -16.92
CA ASN A 428 -10.38 -18.93 -16.28
C ASN A 428 -9.89 -19.59 -14.98
N TYR A 429 -10.00 -18.90 -13.87
CA TYR A 429 -9.91 -19.50 -12.55
C TYR A 429 -11.27 -20.14 -12.21
N SER A 430 -11.68 -21.12 -13.02
CA SER A 430 -12.71 -22.06 -12.62
C SER A 430 -12.01 -23.37 -12.30
N LYS A 431 -11.74 -23.60 -11.06
CA LYS A 431 -11.85 -24.77 -10.18
C LYS A 431 -10.83 -24.75 -9.07
#